data_3945434095c5b92e06ebbe7234abc93a
#
_entry.id   3945434095c5b92e06ebbe7234abc93a
#
_cell.length_a   1.000
_cell.length_b   1.000
_cell.length_c   1.000
_cell.angle_alpha   90.00
_cell.angle_beta   90.00
_cell.angle_gamma   90.00
#
_symmetry.space_group_name_H-M   'P 1'
#
loop_
_entity.id
_entity.type
_entity.pdbx_description
1 polymer ?
#
loop_
_entity_poly.entity_id
_entity_poly.type
_entity_poly.pdbx_seq_one_letter_code
_entity_poly.pdbx_strand_id
1 'polypeptide(L)'
;MSVVTYFVETSQAYLDTAAETQFGAVAATVGTLLVLGTTLVVILVGINMIYQYRAMDGHTAFWLAVKIGLIGIFATNWMQFNAFSSAILYGIDSIAGALVASVGGGSPGPSGTFAEEFDRLIAELGDYLNAAGSELNWMAGAMLDIVGVLLLSILGGLAAFILVASRLMIALLIGIAPVMIFLTLFEVTK
;
A
#
# COMPACT_ATOMS: atom_id res chain seq x y z
N MET A 1 8.18 0.57 24.10
CA MET A 1 7.60 1.26 22.92
C MET A 1 8.31 0.67 21.72
N SER A 2 7.57 0.02 20.85
CA SER A 2 8.11 -0.60 19.65
C SER A 2 8.60 0.50 18.70
N VAL A 3 9.85 0.43 18.31
CA VAL A 3 10.51 1.52 17.55
C VAL A 3 10.04 1.50 16.09
N VAL A 4 9.97 0.33 15.49
CA VAL A 4 9.57 0.18 14.08
C VAL A 4 8.11 0.60 13.90
N THR A 5 7.21 0.12 14.75
CA THR A 5 5.79 0.48 14.75
C THR A 5 5.60 1.99 14.89
N TYR A 6 6.30 2.64 15.82
CA TYR A 6 6.20 4.09 16.02
C TYR A 6 6.59 4.89 14.77
N PHE A 7 7.71 4.53 14.13
CA PHE A 7 8.17 5.21 12.90
C PHE A 7 7.19 4.98 11.75
N VAL A 8 6.68 3.77 11.60
CA VAL A 8 5.73 3.41 10.54
C VAL A 8 4.41 4.15 10.73
N GLU A 9 3.82 4.13 11.92
CA GLU A 9 2.54 4.81 12.20
C GLU A 9 2.66 6.33 12.05
N THR A 10 3.74 6.92 12.59
CA THR A 10 3.96 8.36 12.47
C THR A 10 4.14 8.78 11.01
N SER A 11 4.93 8.04 10.25
CA SER A 11 5.13 8.33 8.82
C SER A 11 3.87 8.12 7.99
N GLN A 12 3.06 7.11 8.32
CA GLN A 12 1.83 6.80 7.60
C GLN A 12 0.83 7.95 7.64
N ALA A 13 0.63 8.58 8.79
CA ALA A 13 -0.29 9.72 8.92
C ALA A 13 0.09 10.88 7.99
N TYR A 14 1.39 11.17 7.87
CA TYR A 14 1.87 12.20 6.94
C TYR A 14 1.76 11.78 5.47
N LEU A 15 2.07 10.52 5.17
CA LEU A 15 2.03 10.00 3.82
C LEU A 15 0.60 9.89 3.28
N ASP A 16 -0.36 9.50 4.12
CA ASP A 16 -1.78 9.43 3.75
C ASP A 16 -2.33 10.83 3.42
N THR A 17 -2.00 11.83 4.22
CA THR A 17 -2.38 13.23 3.95
C THR A 17 -1.74 13.75 2.65
N ALA A 18 -0.46 13.44 2.43
CA ALA A 18 0.23 13.81 1.21
C ALA A 18 -0.35 13.11 -0.02
N ALA A 19 -0.66 11.81 0.08
CA ALA A 19 -1.29 11.04 -0.98
C ALA A 19 -2.68 11.57 -1.33
N GLU A 20 -3.51 11.90 -0.33
CA GLU A 20 -4.83 12.51 -0.54
C GLU A 20 -4.73 13.85 -1.27
N THR A 21 -3.81 14.70 -0.83
CA THR A 21 -3.60 16.03 -1.43
C THR A 21 -3.14 15.91 -2.89
N GLN A 22 -2.17 15.02 -3.17
CA GLN A 22 -1.66 14.78 -4.51
C GLN A 22 -2.73 14.15 -5.40
N PHE A 23 -3.43 13.12 -4.90
CA PHE A 23 -4.54 12.51 -5.62
C PHE A 23 -5.60 13.56 -5.98
N GLY A 24 -6.02 14.40 -5.03
CA GLY A 24 -7.03 15.45 -5.25
C GLY A 24 -6.60 16.45 -6.32
N ALA A 25 -5.35 16.90 -6.29
CA ALA A 25 -4.81 17.82 -7.30
C ALA A 25 -4.79 17.20 -8.71
N VAL A 26 -4.37 15.94 -8.80
CA VAL A 26 -4.33 15.19 -10.07
C VAL A 26 -5.74 14.85 -10.54
N ALA A 27 -6.62 14.38 -9.64
CA ALA A 27 -7.99 14.02 -9.95
C ALA A 27 -8.82 15.21 -10.45
N ALA A 28 -8.58 16.42 -9.94
CA ALA A 28 -9.23 17.64 -10.42
C ALA A 28 -8.91 17.93 -11.89
N THR A 29 -7.66 17.73 -12.28
CA THR A 29 -7.21 17.92 -13.67
C THR A 29 -7.70 16.77 -14.57
N VAL A 30 -7.53 15.54 -14.13
CA VAL A 30 -7.94 14.34 -14.86
C VAL A 30 -9.46 14.25 -14.97
N GLY A 31 -10.22 14.71 -13.96
CA GLY A 31 -11.68 14.71 -13.97
C GLY A 31 -12.28 15.43 -15.19
N THR A 32 -11.73 16.59 -15.55
CA THR A 32 -12.15 17.31 -16.76
C THR A 32 -11.85 16.52 -18.03
N LEU A 33 -10.64 15.97 -18.13
CA LEU A 33 -10.25 15.12 -19.27
C LEU A 33 -11.07 13.83 -19.33
N LEU A 34 -11.42 13.27 -18.20
CA LEU A 34 -12.25 12.06 -18.11
C LEU A 34 -13.67 12.30 -18.62
N VAL A 35 -14.29 13.43 -18.26
CA VAL A 35 -15.61 13.81 -18.78
C VAL A 35 -15.56 13.96 -20.31
N LEU A 36 -14.54 14.67 -20.85
CA LEU A 36 -14.37 14.83 -22.29
C LEU A 36 -14.11 13.48 -22.97
N GLY A 37 -13.20 12.66 -22.42
CA GLY A 37 -12.86 11.34 -22.95
C GLY A 37 -14.06 10.39 -22.94
N THR A 38 -14.82 10.35 -21.84
CA THR A 38 -16.02 9.54 -21.72
C THR A 38 -17.09 9.99 -22.72
N THR A 39 -17.30 11.29 -22.87
CA THR A 39 -18.24 11.84 -23.84
C THR A 39 -17.86 11.41 -25.25
N LEU A 40 -16.58 11.51 -25.60
CA LEU A 40 -16.06 11.09 -26.90
C LEU A 40 -16.28 9.59 -27.14
N VAL A 41 -15.99 8.74 -26.15
CA VAL A 41 -16.22 7.29 -26.24
C VAL A 41 -17.71 6.98 -26.43
N VAL A 42 -18.60 7.63 -25.68
CA VAL A 42 -20.05 7.44 -25.81
C VAL A 42 -20.52 7.86 -27.20
N ILE A 43 -20.03 8.99 -27.74
CA ILE A 43 -20.35 9.45 -29.10
C ILE A 43 -19.86 8.42 -30.14
N LEU A 44 -18.61 7.94 -30.02
CA LEU A 44 -18.08 6.94 -30.96
C LEU A 44 -18.85 5.62 -30.91
N VAL A 45 -19.23 5.17 -29.71
CA VAL A 45 -20.09 3.99 -29.55
C VAL A 45 -21.45 4.23 -30.19
N GLY A 46 -22.06 5.39 -29.97
CA GLY A 46 -23.34 5.76 -30.60
C GLY A 46 -23.25 5.77 -32.13
N ILE A 47 -22.19 6.36 -32.69
CA ILE A 47 -21.94 6.34 -34.13
C ILE A 47 -21.77 4.90 -34.63
N ASN A 48 -20.99 4.07 -33.94
CA ASN A 48 -20.81 2.68 -34.31
C ASN A 48 -22.13 1.88 -34.26
N MET A 49 -23.01 2.16 -33.32
CA MET A 49 -24.33 1.52 -33.23
C MET A 49 -25.25 1.92 -34.40
N ILE A 50 -25.14 3.19 -34.85
CA ILE A 50 -25.99 3.68 -35.99
C ILE A 50 -25.48 3.13 -37.32
N TYR A 51 -24.16 3.17 -37.54
CA TYR A 51 -23.56 2.75 -38.82
C TYR A 51 -23.18 1.28 -38.87
N GLN A 52 -23.26 0.56 -37.75
CA GLN A 52 -22.96 -0.89 -37.63
C GLN A 52 -21.59 -1.29 -38.23
N TYR A 53 -20.60 -0.41 -38.14
CA TYR A 53 -19.23 -0.70 -38.63
C TYR A 53 -18.64 -1.93 -37.93
N ARG A 54 -18.99 -2.16 -36.68
CA ARG A 54 -18.62 -3.35 -35.94
C ARG A 54 -19.84 -3.82 -35.14
N ALA A 55 -20.25 -5.06 -35.36
CA ALA A 55 -21.37 -5.64 -34.60
C ALA A 55 -21.02 -5.58 -33.11
N MET A 56 -21.72 -4.74 -32.38
CA MET A 56 -21.52 -4.56 -30.94
C MET A 56 -22.62 -5.36 -30.25
N ASP A 57 -22.24 -6.47 -29.64
CA ASP A 57 -23.16 -7.26 -28.85
C ASP A 57 -23.58 -6.49 -27.59
N GLY A 58 -24.82 -6.61 -27.15
CA GLY A 58 -25.34 -5.95 -25.95
C GLY A 58 -24.49 -6.23 -24.70
N HIS A 59 -23.90 -7.43 -24.61
CA HIS A 59 -22.97 -7.80 -23.56
C HIS A 59 -21.70 -6.93 -23.58
N THR A 60 -21.14 -6.68 -24.76
CA THR A 60 -19.94 -5.83 -24.93
C THR A 60 -20.22 -4.39 -24.53
N ALA A 61 -21.38 -3.85 -24.94
CA ALA A 61 -21.82 -2.50 -24.59
C ALA A 61 -22.03 -2.35 -23.08
N PHE A 62 -22.64 -3.35 -22.43
CA PHE A 62 -22.82 -3.36 -20.98
C PHE A 62 -21.47 -3.35 -20.24
N TRP A 63 -20.54 -4.22 -20.61
CA TRP A 63 -19.21 -4.26 -19.98
C TRP A 63 -18.41 -2.96 -20.20
N LEU A 64 -18.56 -2.33 -21.36
CA LEU A 64 -17.96 -1.03 -21.62
C LEU A 64 -18.53 0.04 -20.68
N ALA A 65 -19.86 0.08 -20.51
CA ALA A 65 -20.50 1.02 -19.59
C ALA A 65 -20.06 0.81 -18.14
N VAL A 66 -19.96 -0.46 -17.68
CA VAL A 66 -19.47 -0.80 -16.35
C VAL A 66 -18.02 -0.33 -16.16
N LYS A 67 -17.15 -0.58 -17.14
CA LYS A 67 -15.74 -0.14 -17.08
C LYS A 67 -15.63 1.38 -17.00
N ILE A 68 -16.37 2.11 -17.83
CA ILE A 68 -16.38 3.59 -17.80
C ILE A 68 -16.88 4.10 -16.45
N GLY A 69 -17.92 3.49 -15.88
CA GLY A 69 -18.44 3.85 -14.56
C GLY A 69 -17.41 3.63 -13.45
N LEU A 70 -16.75 2.47 -13.46
CA LEU A 70 -15.68 2.18 -12.50
C LEU A 70 -14.50 3.14 -12.63
N ILE A 71 -14.04 3.40 -13.86
CA ILE A 71 -12.96 4.38 -14.12
C ILE A 71 -13.37 5.75 -13.57
N GLY A 72 -14.60 6.20 -13.83
CA GLY A 72 -15.11 7.48 -13.32
C GLY A 72 -15.07 7.55 -11.80
N ILE A 73 -15.57 6.53 -11.11
CA ILE A 73 -15.61 6.49 -9.65
C ILE A 73 -14.18 6.47 -9.06
N PHE A 74 -13.32 5.58 -9.53
CA PHE A 74 -11.98 5.42 -8.95
C PHE A 74 -11.00 6.54 -9.32
N ALA A 75 -11.16 7.19 -10.48
CA ALA A 75 -10.27 8.28 -10.88
C ALA A 75 -10.61 9.62 -10.23
N THR A 76 -11.85 9.82 -9.76
CA THR A 76 -12.29 11.12 -9.24
C THR A 76 -12.63 11.12 -7.75
N ASN A 77 -12.86 9.95 -7.15
CA ASN A 77 -13.32 9.85 -5.77
C ASN A 77 -12.24 9.22 -4.88
N TRP A 78 -11.53 10.06 -4.12
CA TRP A 78 -10.51 9.63 -3.17
C TRP A 78 -11.02 8.58 -2.17
N MET A 79 -12.21 8.80 -1.59
CA MET A 79 -12.73 7.91 -0.56
C MET A 79 -12.91 6.48 -1.08
N GLN A 80 -13.46 6.33 -2.29
CA GLN A 80 -13.68 5.01 -2.89
C GLN A 80 -12.34 4.34 -3.29
N PHE A 81 -11.45 5.12 -3.88
CA PHE A 81 -10.13 4.65 -4.26
C PHE A 81 -9.31 4.25 -3.02
N ASN A 82 -9.29 5.10 -1.99
CA ASN A 82 -8.54 4.83 -0.77
C ASN A 82 -9.09 3.63 0.00
N ALA A 83 -10.41 3.47 0.09
CA ALA A 83 -11.02 2.31 0.73
C ALA A 83 -10.61 0.99 0.06
N PHE A 84 -10.54 0.97 -1.27
CA PHE A 84 -10.12 -0.20 -2.03
C PHE A 84 -8.61 -0.46 -1.90
N SER A 85 -7.78 0.57 -2.09
CA SER A 85 -6.32 0.44 -2.02
C SER A 85 -5.84 0.08 -0.61
N SER A 86 -6.42 0.71 0.42
CA SER A 86 -6.09 0.42 1.81
C SER A 86 -6.48 -1.01 2.22
N ALA A 87 -7.61 -1.53 1.74
CA ALA A 87 -8.00 -2.92 1.99
C ALA A 87 -6.99 -3.91 1.40
N ILE A 88 -6.47 -3.65 0.20
CA ILE A 88 -5.43 -4.50 -0.43
C ILE A 88 -4.12 -4.38 0.34
N LEU A 89 -3.68 -3.15 0.66
CA LEU A 89 -2.43 -2.92 1.37
C LEU A 89 -2.44 -3.53 2.77
N TYR A 90 -3.56 -3.40 3.48
CA TYR A 90 -3.74 -4.03 4.78
C TYR A 90 -3.71 -5.56 4.70
N GLY A 91 -4.34 -6.13 3.67
CA GLY A 91 -4.29 -7.57 3.42
C GLY A 91 -2.86 -8.07 3.18
N ILE A 92 -2.06 -7.35 2.38
CA ILE A 92 -0.65 -7.69 2.11
C ILE A 92 0.18 -7.56 3.40
N ASP A 93 -0.01 -6.47 4.17
CA ASP A 93 0.71 -6.23 5.42
C ASP A 93 0.40 -7.31 6.47
N SER A 94 -0.86 -7.74 6.57
CA SER A 94 -1.29 -8.84 7.43
C SER A 94 -0.67 -10.18 7.04
N ILE A 95 -0.56 -10.48 5.75
CA ILE A 95 0.12 -11.69 5.27
C ILE A 95 1.62 -11.63 5.61
N ALA A 96 2.25 -10.48 5.40
CA ALA A 96 3.65 -10.28 5.73
C ALA A 96 3.90 -10.41 7.24
N GLY A 97 3.02 -9.85 8.07
CA GLY A 97 3.06 -10.01 9.53
C GLY A 97 2.93 -11.47 9.97
N ALA A 98 1.98 -12.21 9.39
CA ALA A 98 1.82 -13.63 9.67
C ALA A 98 3.06 -14.47 9.32
N LEU A 99 3.76 -14.11 8.23
CA LEU A 99 5.02 -14.75 7.85
C LEU A 99 6.12 -14.47 8.88
N VAL A 100 6.25 -13.24 9.36
CA VAL A 100 7.23 -12.88 10.41
C VAL A 100 6.90 -13.60 11.72
N ALA A 101 5.65 -13.62 12.14
CA ALA A 101 5.21 -14.33 13.34
C ALA A 101 5.53 -15.84 13.26
N SER A 102 5.39 -16.45 12.09
CA SER A 102 5.73 -17.86 11.88
C SER A 102 7.21 -18.16 12.05
N VAL A 103 8.10 -17.21 11.72
CA VAL A 103 9.55 -17.35 11.94
C VAL A 103 9.89 -17.30 13.42
N GLY A 104 9.20 -16.47 14.20
CA GLY A 104 9.32 -16.41 15.66
C GLY A 104 8.66 -17.59 16.41
N GLY A 105 8.01 -18.50 15.69
CA GLY A 105 7.32 -19.66 16.28
C GLY A 105 6.03 -19.31 17.03
N GLY A 106 5.50 -18.10 16.82
CA GLY A 106 4.28 -17.58 17.45
C GLY A 106 3.09 -17.48 16.50
N SER A 107 1.92 -17.17 17.06
CA SER A 107 0.76 -16.71 16.31
C SER A 107 0.81 -15.20 16.12
N PRO A 108 0.25 -14.66 15.02
CA PRO A 108 0.20 -13.22 14.80
C PRO A 108 -0.43 -12.46 15.98
N GLY A 109 0.13 -11.30 16.31
CA GLY A 109 -0.39 -10.40 17.33
C GLY A 109 -1.74 -9.77 16.95
N PRO A 110 -2.29 -8.89 17.81
CA PRO A 110 -3.63 -8.33 17.63
C PRO A 110 -3.86 -7.58 16.34
N SER A 111 -2.89 -6.81 15.87
CA SER A 111 -2.97 -6.11 14.58
C SER A 111 -2.41 -6.93 13.43
N GLY A 112 -1.54 -7.90 13.70
CA GLY A 112 -0.94 -8.78 12.70
C GLY A 112 -0.15 -8.03 11.62
N THR A 113 0.28 -6.80 11.88
CA THR A 113 1.06 -6.01 10.92
C THR A 113 2.52 -6.44 10.94
N PHE A 114 3.19 -6.29 9.79
CA PHE A 114 4.63 -6.61 9.69
C PHE A 114 5.46 -5.85 10.72
N ALA A 115 5.19 -4.55 10.93
CA ALA A 115 5.95 -3.71 11.85
C ALA A 115 5.84 -4.20 13.30
N GLU A 116 4.64 -4.57 13.75
CA GLU A 116 4.39 -5.09 15.10
C GLU A 116 5.08 -6.43 15.32
N GLU A 117 4.94 -7.36 14.37
CA GLU A 117 5.54 -8.68 14.49
C GLU A 117 7.08 -8.60 14.42
N PHE A 118 7.62 -7.67 13.65
CA PHE A 118 9.05 -7.45 13.58
C PHE A 118 9.61 -6.85 14.88
N ASP A 119 8.91 -5.88 15.47
CA ASP A 119 9.27 -5.32 16.79
C ASP A 119 9.23 -6.40 17.89
N ARG A 120 8.24 -7.29 17.83
CA ARG A 120 8.15 -8.43 18.74
C ARG A 120 9.32 -9.39 18.58
N LEU A 121 9.72 -9.68 17.35
CA LEU A 121 10.87 -10.53 17.06
C LEU A 121 12.17 -9.92 17.58
N ILE A 122 12.35 -8.59 17.44
CA ILE A 122 13.49 -7.87 18.03
C ILE A 122 13.48 -7.98 19.56
N ALA A 123 12.32 -7.85 20.19
CA ALA A 123 12.20 -7.97 21.65
C ALA A 123 12.54 -9.40 22.11
N GLU A 124 12.03 -10.43 21.47
CA GLU A 124 12.36 -11.83 21.77
C GLU A 124 13.85 -12.11 21.62
N LEU A 125 14.48 -11.62 20.55
CA LEU A 125 15.92 -11.74 20.36
C LEU A 125 16.72 -11.02 21.47
N GLY A 126 16.24 -9.85 21.91
CA GLY A 126 16.81 -9.13 23.05
C GLY A 126 16.74 -9.94 24.34
N ASP A 127 15.61 -10.58 24.60
CA ASP A 127 15.42 -11.43 25.78
C ASP A 127 16.35 -12.68 25.74
N TYR A 128 16.53 -13.29 24.56
CA TYR A 128 17.48 -14.39 24.38
C TYR A 128 18.93 -13.94 24.62
N LEU A 129 19.32 -12.76 24.12
CA LEU A 129 20.65 -12.21 24.33
C LEU A 129 20.90 -11.92 25.82
N ASN A 130 19.92 -11.35 26.50
CA ASN A 130 20.00 -11.05 27.93
C ASN A 130 20.10 -12.36 28.78
N ALA A 131 19.30 -13.37 28.43
CA ALA A 131 19.37 -14.68 29.07
C ALA A 131 20.75 -15.33 28.86
N ALA A 132 21.25 -15.34 27.65
CA ALA A 132 22.58 -15.88 27.34
C ALA A 132 23.71 -15.08 28.04
N GLY A 133 23.57 -13.74 28.14
CA GLY A 133 24.51 -12.87 28.83
C GLY A 133 24.57 -13.14 30.33
N SER A 134 23.45 -13.54 30.96
CA SER A 134 23.37 -13.82 32.39
C SER A 134 24.12 -15.10 32.83
N GLU A 135 24.31 -16.03 31.88
CA GLU A 135 25.06 -17.27 32.13
C GLU A 135 26.59 -17.09 31.96
N LEU A 136 27.02 -15.96 31.41
CA LEU A 136 28.45 -15.65 31.16
C LEU A 136 29.09 -14.91 32.34
N ASN A 137 30.43 -14.86 32.35
CA ASN A 137 31.16 -14.02 33.27
C ASN A 137 30.75 -12.55 33.05
N TRP A 138 30.65 -11.74 34.12
CA TRP A 138 30.11 -10.37 34.10
C TRP A 138 30.67 -9.48 32.99
N MET A 139 31.97 -9.60 32.65
CA MET A 139 32.57 -8.84 31.57
C MET A 139 32.14 -9.32 30.20
N ALA A 140 32.06 -10.63 30.00
CA ALA A 140 31.60 -11.21 28.74
C ALA A 140 30.08 -10.99 28.51
N GLY A 141 29.28 -11.07 29.58
CA GLY A 141 27.87 -10.73 29.56
C GLY A 141 27.61 -9.27 29.17
N ALA A 142 28.34 -8.33 29.80
CA ALA A 142 28.21 -6.91 29.47
C ALA A 142 28.64 -6.59 28.02
N MET A 143 29.69 -7.24 27.50
CA MET A 143 30.06 -7.08 26.08
C MET A 143 29.01 -7.65 25.14
N LEU A 144 28.43 -8.83 25.44
CA LEU A 144 27.38 -9.44 24.66
C LEU A 144 26.14 -8.54 24.62
N ASP A 145 25.75 -7.96 25.73
CA ASP A 145 24.60 -7.05 25.84
C ASP A 145 24.81 -5.78 24.99
N ILE A 146 25.96 -5.12 25.12
CA ILE A 146 26.27 -3.92 24.33
C ILE A 146 26.26 -4.22 22.84
N VAL A 147 26.95 -5.27 22.41
CA VAL A 147 27.01 -5.67 20.98
C VAL A 147 25.64 -6.10 20.48
N GLY A 148 24.89 -6.86 21.28
CA GLY A 148 23.55 -7.32 20.97
C GLY A 148 22.57 -6.17 20.78
N VAL A 149 22.50 -5.23 21.72
CA VAL A 149 21.65 -4.04 21.64
C VAL A 149 22.02 -3.18 20.41
N LEU A 150 23.30 -3.03 20.11
CA LEU A 150 23.75 -2.27 18.94
C LEU A 150 23.30 -2.95 17.64
N LEU A 151 23.48 -4.26 17.52
CA LEU A 151 23.04 -5.02 16.34
C LEU A 151 21.52 -4.98 16.17
N LEU A 152 20.75 -5.18 17.24
CA LEU A 152 19.29 -5.11 17.21
C LEU A 152 18.79 -3.71 16.86
N SER A 153 19.46 -2.66 17.34
CA SER A 153 19.14 -1.28 17.01
C SER A 153 19.40 -0.97 15.54
N ILE A 154 20.49 -1.45 14.97
CA ILE A 154 20.78 -1.31 13.54
C ILE A 154 19.74 -2.08 12.71
N LEU A 155 19.43 -3.30 13.10
CA LEU A 155 18.45 -4.14 12.41
C LEU A 155 17.06 -3.48 12.42
N GLY A 156 16.60 -3.00 13.58
CA GLY A 156 15.33 -2.28 13.72
C GLY A 156 15.31 -0.98 12.92
N GLY A 157 16.40 -0.22 12.93
CA GLY A 157 16.53 1.00 12.16
C GLY A 157 16.48 0.77 10.64
N LEU A 158 17.14 -0.28 10.15
CA LEU A 158 17.11 -0.65 8.74
C LEU A 158 15.72 -1.13 8.33
N ALA A 159 15.06 -1.94 9.14
CA ALA A 159 13.70 -2.40 8.87
C ALA A 159 12.72 -1.23 8.83
N ALA A 160 12.76 -0.32 9.81
CA ALA A 160 11.94 0.88 9.83
C ALA A 160 12.18 1.74 8.58
N PHE A 161 13.43 1.94 8.18
CA PHE A 161 13.77 2.71 6.99
C PHE A 161 13.18 2.09 5.70
N ILE A 162 13.33 0.76 5.53
CA ILE A 162 12.79 0.05 4.35
C ILE A 162 11.26 0.15 4.31
N LEU A 163 10.59 -0.01 5.46
CA LEU A 163 9.14 0.09 5.52
C LEU A 163 8.63 1.49 5.19
N VAL A 164 9.26 2.53 5.76
CA VAL A 164 8.91 3.92 5.48
C VAL A 164 9.16 4.26 4.01
N ALA A 165 10.30 3.85 3.45
CA ALA A 165 10.61 4.06 2.04
C ALA A 165 9.60 3.36 1.11
N SER A 166 9.20 2.13 1.44
CA SER A 166 8.16 1.39 0.69
C SER A 166 6.82 2.10 0.74
N ARG A 167 6.39 2.60 1.91
CA ARG A 167 5.15 3.36 2.07
C ARG A 167 5.18 4.69 1.32
N LEU A 168 6.32 5.38 1.32
CA LEU A 168 6.49 6.60 0.52
C LEU A 168 6.31 6.31 -0.97
N MET A 169 6.87 5.21 -1.47
CA MET A 169 6.72 4.80 -2.86
C MET A 169 5.27 4.48 -3.21
N ILE A 170 4.55 3.81 -2.31
CA ILE A 170 3.11 3.53 -2.45
C ILE A 170 2.31 4.85 -2.47
N ALA A 171 2.59 5.79 -1.56
CA ALA A 171 1.92 7.09 -1.52
C ALA A 171 2.09 7.89 -2.82
N LEU A 172 3.28 7.86 -3.41
CA LEU A 172 3.54 8.48 -4.72
C LEU A 172 2.74 7.79 -5.84
N LEU A 173 2.70 6.46 -5.86
CA LEU A 173 1.91 5.70 -6.84
C LEU A 173 0.42 5.99 -6.72
N ILE A 174 -0.09 6.08 -5.49
CA ILE A 174 -1.48 6.48 -5.20
C ILE A 174 -1.76 7.90 -5.72
N GLY A 175 -0.84 8.83 -5.53
CA GLY A 175 -0.99 10.20 -6.04
C GLY A 175 -1.11 10.27 -7.57
N ILE A 176 -0.46 9.36 -8.31
CA ILE A 176 -0.52 9.28 -9.78
C ILE A 176 -1.65 8.36 -10.26
N ALA A 177 -2.30 7.62 -9.38
CA ALA A 177 -3.33 6.65 -9.74
C ALA A 177 -4.44 7.19 -10.64
N PRO A 178 -4.98 8.42 -10.47
CA PRO A 178 -6.00 8.96 -11.36
C PRO A 178 -5.57 8.99 -12.82
N VAL A 179 -4.29 9.31 -13.10
CA VAL A 179 -3.74 9.31 -14.47
C VAL A 179 -3.69 7.90 -15.03
N MET A 180 -3.20 6.94 -14.24
CA MET A 180 -3.12 5.55 -14.66
C MET A 180 -4.50 4.96 -14.95
N ILE A 181 -5.47 5.25 -14.08
CA ILE A 181 -6.86 4.81 -14.25
C ILE A 181 -7.47 5.45 -15.51
N PHE A 182 -7.22 6.75 -15.74
CA PHE A 182 -7.66 7.44 -16.94
C PHE A 182 -7.08 6.84 -18.23
N LEU A 183 -5.80 6.48 -18.23
CA LEU A 183 -5.15 5.86 -19.39
C LEU A 183 -5.75 4.51 -19.76
N THR A 184 -6.33 3.77 -18.79
CA THR A 184 -7.03 2.51 -19.09
C THR A 184 -8.29 2.72 -19.93
N LEU A 185 -8.87 3.94 -19.95
CA LEU A 185 -10.00 4.27 -20.81
C LEU A 185 -9.65 4.10 -22.30
N PHE A 186 -8.42 4.43 -22.69
CA PHE A 186 -7.97 4.31 -24.08
C PHE A 186 -7.65 2.87 -24.49
N GLU A 187 -7.29 1.99 -23.56
CA GLU A 187 -7.12 0.56 -23.83
C GLU A 187 -8.46 -0.15 -24.06
N VAL A 188 -9.51 0.35 -23.44
CA VAL A 188 -10.86 -0.22 -23.56
C VAL A 188 -11.46 0.03 -24.95
N THR A 189 -10.94 0.99 -25.71
CA THR A 189 -11.43 1.36 -27.05
C THR A 189 -10.75 0.60 -28.19
N LYS A 190 -9.79 -0.26 -27.90
CA LYS A 190 -9.17 -1.19 -28.86
C LYS A 190 -10.02 -2.45 -29.02
#